data_8e783f4c68ae08a428d4b826d1fe0a87
#
_entry.id   8e783f4c68ae08a428d4b826d1fe0a87
#
_cell.length_a   1.000
_cell.length_b   1.000
_cell.length_c   1.000
_cell.angle_alpha   90.00
_cell.angle_beta   90.00
_cell.angle_gamma   90.00
#
_symmetry.space_group_name_H-M   'P 1'
#
loop_
_entity.id
_entity.type
_entity.pdbx_description
1 polymer ?
#
loop_
_entity_poly.entity_id
_entity_poly.type
_entity_poly.pdbx_seq_one_letter_code
_entity_poly.pdbx_strand_id
1 'polypeptide(L)'
;ECMYTRTTGIWQTVWMEAVNPCGLERVQVFTDIDQNQIVVTPTFYKLSNGNRLAISVKDGGKVVAKADVVAAQGIPVVIPIKKPKLWSPESPFLYDVVYEVKDAAGNVLDKVDAYVGMRKIHIDGTQIYLNNKPYYQRLVLDQGFYPDGVWTAPSDAALKGDIEMSMAAGFNGARLHQKVFEERFYYWADKLGYLVWGEMASWGKNSSSVAAARNFISEWTNIVVRDRNHPALVTWTPFNEEWEATTNEMGRFLTDVYELTRKLDPSRPVNTVSGGLYVISDFCTTHSYQQDGEKLHKMLFDGEKFYQPQAPGKINANTLDHLYYDGKVPYIIDEFGGIKCAEANPSKENAWGYGDAAITKEDFYKRLESQVKAIVSHSDKICGFCYTQLTDVEQEQNGVYYFDRTAKYDMERVRAIFQ
;
A
#
# COMPACT_ATOMS: atom_id res chain seq x y z
N GLU A 1 -0.53 17.50 3.57
CA GLU A 1 -0.96 18.37 2.49
C GLU A 1 -2.18 19.15 2.84
N CYS A 2 -3.17 18.45 3.23
CA CYS A 2 -4.47 19.06 3.39
C CYS A 2 -4.75 19.39 4.82
N MET A 3 -5.30 20.56 5.03
CA MET A 3 -5.67 21.06 6.34
C MET A 3 -7.06 20.52 6.72
N TYR A 4 -7.21 19.19 6.71
CA TYR A 4 -8.45 18.54 7.13
C TYR A 4 -8.70 18.66 8.63
N THR A 5 -9.92 18.34 9.06
CA THR A 5 -10.31 18.34 10.47
C THR A 5 -9.37 17.44 11.28
N ARG A 6 -8.77 18.01 12.31
CA ARG A 6 -7.81 17.30 13.18
C ARG A 6 -8.54 16.43 14.19
N THR A 7 -7.93 15.28 14.49
CA THR A 7 -8.38 14.42 15.57
C THR A 7 -7.27 14.26 16.61
N THR A 8 -7.66 13.92 17.84
CA THR A 8 -6.72 13.66 18.93
C THR A 8 -7.19 12.43 19.70
N GLY A 9 -6.27 11.54 20.02
CA GLY A 9 -6.54 10.33 20.80
C GLY A 9 -6.29 9.04 20.02
N ILE A 10 -6.71 7.92 20.61
CA ILE A 10 -6.61 6.61 20.00
C ILE A 10 -7.80 6.42 19.05
N TRP A 11 -7.53 6.36 17.75
CA TRP A 11 -8.56 6.34 16.71
C TRP A 11 -8.78 4.96 16.07
N GLN A 12 -7.90 3.98 16.36
CA GLN A 12 -8.09 2.59 15.98
C GLN A 12 -8.66 1.76 17.13
N THR A 13 -9.17 0.58 16.83
CA THR A 13 -9.74 -0.33 17.81
C THR A 13 -8.73 -0.70 18.90
N VAL A 14 -9.18 -0.67 20.15
CA VAL A 14 -8.44 -1.16 21.33
C VAL A 14 -9.11 -2.45 21.80
N TRP A 15 -8.32 -3.50 21.99
CA TRP A 15 -8.81 -4.79 22.48
C TRP A 15 -7.90 -5.37 23.55
N MET A 16 -8.39 -6.38 24.24
CA MET A 16 -7.64 -7.11 25.24
C MET A 16 -7.74 -8.61 24.95
N GLU A 17 -6.65 -9.32 25.03
CA GLU A 17 -6.58 -10.75 24.82
C GLU A 17 -6.06 -11.46 26.07
N ALA A 18 -6.64 -12.63 26.38
CA ALA A 18 -6.09 -13.55 27.35
C ALA A 18 -5.11 -14.48 26.65
N VAL A 19 -3.83 -14.44 27.00
CA VAL A 19 -2.78 -15.23 26.37
C VAL A 19 -2.20 -16.24 27.36
N ASN A 20 -1.82 -17.43 26.87
CA ASN A 20 -1.01 -18.35 27.65
C ASN A 20 0.42 -17.82 27.74
N PRO A 21 1.09 -17.87 28.91
CA PRO A 21 2.50 -17.46 29.00
C PRO A 21 3.44 -18.14 28.00
N CYS A 22 3.14 -19.37 27.59
CA CYS A 22 3.86 -20.09 26.53
C CYS A 22 3.17 -20.00 25.16
N GLY A 23 2.24 -19.05 24.97
CA GLY A 23 1.50 -18.85 23.74
C GLY A 23 2.33 -18.22 22.62
N LEU A 24 1.73 -18.25 21.44
CA LEU A 24 2.25 -17.62 20.24
C LEU A 24 2.01 -16.11 20.30
N GLU A 25 3.07 -15.31 20.30
CA GLU A 25 2.97 -13.85 20.28
C GLU A 25 2.67 -13.33 18.88
N ARG A 26 3.39 -13.84 17.88
CA ARG A 26 3.21 -13.47 16.46
C ARG A 26 3.91 -14.46 15.54
N VAL A 27 3.58 -14.38 14.26
CA VAL A 27 4.28 -15.08 13.19
C VAL A 27 4.67 -14.09 12.09
N GLN A 28 5.80 -14.36 11.44
CA GLN A 28 6.08 -13.82 10.12
C GLN A 28 5.86 -14.92 9.11
N VAL A 29 5.07 -14.62 8.08
CA VAL A 29 4.76 -15.57 7.02
C VAL A 29 5.41 -15.08 5.72
N PHE A 30 6.22 -15.93 5.11
CA PHE A 30 6.75 -15.74 3.77
C PHE A 30 6.20 -16.83 2.85
N THR A 31 5.67 -16.42 1.69
CA THR A 31 5.15 -17.36 0.69
C THR A 31 6.11 -17.46 -0.48
N ASP A 32 6.67 -18.65 -0.69
CA ASP A 32 7.58 -18.94 -1.78
C ASP A 32 6.84 -19.78 -2.83
N ILE A 33 6.34 -19.11 -3.87
CA ILE A 33 5.60 -19.78 -4.94
C ILE A 33 6.53 -20.52 -5.89
N ASP A 34 7.80 -20.17 -5.94
CA ASP A 34 8.78 -20.82 -6.82
C ASP A 34 9.16 -22.20 -6.27
N GLN A 35 9.19 -22.34 -4.93
CA GLN A 35 9.41 -23.60 -4.24
C GLN A 35 8.11 -24.26 -3.76
N ASN A 36 6.94 -23.65 -4.00
CA ASN A 36 5.65 -24.15 -3.55
C ASN A 36 5.59 -24.40 -2.03
N GLN A 37 5.98 -23.41 -1.23
CA GLN A 37 6.04 -23.54 0.22
C GLN A 37 5.62 -22.26 0.94
N ILE A 38 5.18 -22.46 2.18
CA ILE A 38 4.98 -21.39 3.16
C ILE A 38 6.10 -21.51 4.21
N VAL A 39 6.72 -20.40 4.55
CA VAL A 39 7.73 -20.33 5.61
C VAL A 39 7.17 -19.52 6.75
N VAL A 40 7.04 -20.11 7.93
CA VAL A 40 6.51 -19.48 9.14
C VAL A 40 7.63 -19.29 10.13
N THR A 41 7.89 -18.05 10.54
CA THR A 41 8.86 -17.72 11.60
C THR A 41 8.08 -17.28 12.85
N PRO A 42 7.99 -18.14 13.88
CA PRO A 42 7.20 -17.87 15.08
C PRO A 42 7.97 -17.04 16.10
N THR A 43 7.25 -16.21 16.84
CA THR A 43 7.70 -15.57 18.07
C THR A 43 6.73 -15.96 19.18
N PHE A 44 7.27 -16.36 20.33
CA PHE A 44 6.47 -16.79 21.49
C PHE A 44 6.68 -15.81 22.65
N TYR A 45 5.68 -15.63 23.50
CA TYR A 45 5.85 -14.86 24.74
C TYR A 45 6.94 -15.49 25.62
N LYS A 46 6.90 -16.81 25.76
CA LYS A 46 7.89 -17.63 26.49
C LYS A 46 7.90 -19.04 25.92
N LEU A 47 9.01 -19.73 26.05
CA LEU A 47 9.11 -21.17 25.77
C LEU A 47 9.49 -21.94 27.03
N SER A 48 8.86 -23.10 27.19
CA SER A 48 9.25 -24.11 28.18
C SER A 48 9.84 -25.32 27.46
N ASN A 49 10.67 -26.07 28.14
CA ASN A 49 11.29 -27.27 27.55
C ASN A 49 10.21 -28.29 27.12
N GLY A 50 10.35 -28.81 25.91
CA GLY A 50 9.41 -29.74 25.33
C GLY A 50 8.18 -29.11 24.65
N ASN A 51 8.06 -27.76 24.62
CA ASN A 51 7.01 -27.13 23.84
C ASN A 51 7.15 -27.46 22.35
N ARG A 52 6.03 -27.67 21.68
CA ARG A 52 5.92 -27.94 20.25
C ARG A 52 5.01 -26.93 19.58
N LEU A 53 5.27 -26.66 18.31
CA LEU A 53 4.41 -25.88 17.43
C LEU A 53 3.86 -26.78 16.34
N ALA A 54 2.54 -26.98 16.34
CA ALA A 54 1.83 -27.65 15.26
C ALA A 54 1.15 -26.61 14.37
N ILE A 55 1.32 -26.74 13.05
CA ILE A 55 0.76 -25.84 12.05
C ILE A 55 -0.06 -26.69 11.07
N SER A 56 -1.31 -26.27 10.83
CA SER A 56 -2.19 -26.92 9.85
C SER A 56 -2.66 -25.90 8.83
N VAL A 57 -2.40 -26.17 7.55
CA VAL A 57 -2.89 -25.35 6.42
C VAL A 57 -4.06 -26.07 5.78
N LYS A 58 -5.18 -25.34 5.58
CA LYS A 58 -6.45 -25.92 5.12
C LYS A 58 -6.96 -25.20 3.87
N ASP A 59 -7.56 -25.99 2.99
CA ASP A 59 -8.34 -25.53 1.82
C ASP A 59 -9.79 -25.98 2.01
N GLY A 60 -10.69 -25.02 2.27
CA GLY A 60 -12.10 -25.31 2.53
C GLY A 60 -12.34 -26.30 3.68
N GLY A 61 -11.58 -26.16 4.77
CA GLY A 61 -11.64 -27.03 5.95
C GLY A 61 -10.79 -28.32 5.85
N LYS A 62 -10.34 -28.73 4.64
CA LYS A 62 -9.49 -29.91 4.45
C LYS A 62 -8.03 -29.54 4.68
N VAL A 63 -7.32 -30.29 5.53
CA VAL A 63 -5.86 -30.13 5.72
C VAL A 63 -5.13 -30.53 4.44
N VAL A 64 -4.38 -29.59 3.86
CA VAL A 64 -3.58 -29.79 2.64
C VAL A 64 -2.07 -29.84 2.93
N ALA A 65 -1.64 -29.25 4.05
CA ALA A 65 -0.27 -29.36 4.54
C ALA A 65 -0.24 -29.19 6.06
N LYS A 66 0.81 -29.70 6.68
CA LYS A 66 1.01 -29.59 8.14
C LYS A 66 2.49 -29.65 8.50
N ALA A 67 2.83 -29.08 9.63
CA ALA A 67 4.11 -29.26 10.31
C ALA A 67 3.85 -29.47 11.80
N ASP A 68 4.71 -30.22 12.48
CA ASP A 68 4.74 -30.37 13.94
C ASP A 68 6.20 -30.45 14.36
N VAL A 69 6.69 -29.37 14.96
CA VAL A 69 8.11 -29.18 15.26
C VAL A 69 8.32 -28.82 16.73
N VAL A 70 9.52 -28.98 17.23
CA VAL A 70 9.91 -28.40 18.52
C VAL A 70 9.80 -26.87 18.39
N ALA A 71 9.07 -26.25 19.31
CA ALA A 71 8.92 -24.80 19.32
C ALA A 71 10.28 -24.13 19.61
N ALA A 72 10.69 -23.24 18.71
CA ALA A 72 11.95 -22.52 18.84
C ALA A 72 11.77 -21.05 18.41
N GLN A 73 12.29 -20.16 19.20
CA GLN A 73 12.16 -18.71 19.02
C GLN A 73 12.82 -18.25 17.72
N GLY A 74 12.04 -17.68 16.81
CA GLY A 74 12.56 -17.09 15.57
C GLY A 74 13.13 -18.11 14.56
N ILE A 75 12.88 -19.41 14.74
CA ILE A 75 13.37 -20.43 13.80
C ILE A 75 12.30 -20.72 12.74
N PRO A 76 12.63 -20.53 11.45
CA PRO A 76 11.69 -20.77 10.37
C PRO A 76 11.22 -22.22 10.27
N VAL A 77 9.92 -22.41 10.06
CA VAL A 77 9.27 -23.69 9.77
C VAL A 77 8.83 -23.68 8.31
N VAL A 78 9.36 -24.59 7.51
CA VAL A 78 9.03 -24.72 6.09
C VAL A 78 7.87 -25.72 5.92
N ILE A 79 6.83 -25.31 5.20
CA ILE A 79 5.61 -26.09 4.97
C ILE A 79 5.38 -26.18 3.45
N PRO A 80 5.76 -27.29 2.80
CA PRO A 80 5.50 -27.50 1.38
C PRO A 80 3.99 -27.61 1.10
N ILE A 81 3.52 -26.95 0.05
CA ILE A 81 2.13 -27.01 -0.43
C ILE A 81 2.12 -27.60 -1.83
N LYS A 82 1.53 -28.77 -1.98
CA LYS A 82 1.45 -29.43 -3.28
C LYS A 82 0.44 -28.73 -4.19
N LYS A 83 0.89 -28.19 -5.34
CA LYS A 83 0.07 -27.46 -6.32
C LYS A 83 -0.72 -26.34 -5.66
N PRO A 84 -0.05 -25.30 -5.14
CA PRO A 84 -0.72 -24.24 -4.41
C PRO A 84 -1.69 -23.45 -5.29
N LYS A 85 -2.81 -23.05 -4.71
CA LYS A 85 -3.68 -22.01 -5.24
C LYS A 85 -3.09 -20.67 -4.88
N LEU A 86 -2.86 -19.81 -5.87
CA LEU A 86 -2.24 -18.51 -5.65
C LEU A 86 -3.30 -17.45 -5.41
N TRP A 87 -2.96 -16.49 -4.57
CA TRP A 87 -3.73 -15.27 -4.38
C TRP A 87 -3.39 -14.27 -5.48
N SER A 88 -4.41 -13.67 -6.08
CA SER A 88 -4.31 -12.50 -6.96
C SER A 88 -5.61 -11.70 -6.88
N PRO A 89 -5.66 -10.46 -7.40
CA PRO A 89 -6.91 -9.70 -7.50
C PRO A 89 -8.05 -10.47 -8.19
N GLU A 90 -7.73 -11.22 -9.23
CA GLU A 90 -8.71 -11.98 -10.01
C GLU A 90 -9.10 -13.31 -9.32
N SER A 91 -8.29 -13.78 -8.37
CA SER A 91 -8.52 -15.01 -7.61
C SER A 91 -7.97 -14.88 -6.19
N PRO A 92 -8.67 -14.17 -5.30
CA PRO A 92 -8.18 -13.86 -3.95
C PRO A 92 -8.28 -15.06 -2.99
N PHE A 93 -7.60 -16.15 -3.36
CA PHE A 93 -7.66 -17.40 -2.61
C PHE A 93 -6.82 -17.32 -1.33
N LEU A 94 -7.44 -17.66 -0.21
CA LEU A 94 -6.81 -17.70 1.11
C LEU A 94 -6.93 -19.10 1.71
N TYR A 95 -5.79 -19.65 2.16
CA TYR A 95 -5.77 -20.84 3.00
C TYR A 95 -6.07 -20.48 4.44
N ASP A 96 -6.89 -21.25 5.14
CA ASP A 96 -6.98 -21.17 6.59
C ASP A 96 -5.74 -21.81 7.21
N VAL A 97 -5.21 -21.18 8.26
CA VAL A 97 -4.06 -21.69 9.00
C VAL A 97 -4.40 -21.76 10.48
N VAL A 98 -4.06 -22.89 11.09
CA VAL A 98 -4.21 -23.07 12.54
C VAL A 98 -2.83 -23.32 13.14
N TYR A 99 -2.47 -22.49 14.11
CA TYR A 99 -1.28 -22.67 14.95
C TYR A 99 -1.69 -23.21 16.32
N GLU A 100 -1.06 -24.27 16.78
CA GLU A 100 -1.24 -24.81 18.12
C GLU A 100 0.11 -24.92 18.82
N VAL A 101 0.23 -24.26 19.97
CA VAL A 101 1.36 -24.45 20.87
C VAL A 101 0.99 -25.53 21.87
N LYS A 102 1.83 -26.58 21.99
CA LYS A 102 1.58 -27.74 22.86
C LYS A 102 2.67 -27.87 23.90
N ASP A 103 2.30 -28.43 25.06
CA ASP A 103 3.28 -28.83 26.07
C ASP A 103 3.98 -30.17 25.72
N ALA A 104 4.90 -30.60 26.56
CA ALA A 104 5.63 -31.88 26.37
C ALA A 104 4.71 -33.13 26.44
N ALA A 105 3.53 -33.01 27.08
CA ALA A 105 2.53 -34.09 27.16
C ALA A 105 1.55 -34.08 25.97
N GLY A 106 1.64 -33.06 25.09
CA GLY A 106 0.78 -32.90 23.93
C GLY A 106 -0.50 -32.11 24.17
N ASN A 107 -0.69 -31.53 25.37
CA ASN A 107 -1.83 -30.68 25.64
C ASN A 107 -1.68 -29.34 24.90
N VAL A 108 -2.76 -28.84 24.31
CA VAL A 108 -2.79 -27.54 23.66
C VAL A 108 -2.77 -26.44 24.72
N LEU A 109 -1.75 -25.61 24.70
CA LEU A 109 -1.59 -24.43 25.57
C LEU A 109 -2.18 -23.19 24.93
N ASP A 110 -2.07 -23.08 23.61
CA ASP A 110 -2.53 -21.93 22.84
C ASP A 110 -2.97 -22.36 21.45
N LYS A 111 -4.00 -21.72 20.92
CA LYS A 111 -4.50 -21.96 19.57
C LYS A 111 -4.82 -20.64 18.89
N VAL A 112 -4.25 -20.42 17.71
CA VAL A 112 -4.49 -19.23 16.91
C VAL A 112 -5.00 -19.64 15.52
N ASP A 113 -6.16 -19.13 15.13
CA ASP A 113 -6.72 -19.28 13.81
C ASP A 113 -6.32 -18.06 12.96
N ALA A 114 -5.76 -18.31 11.77
CA ALA A 114 -5.23 -17.30 10.85
C ALA A 114 -5.52 -17.69 9.40
N TYR A 115 -5.02 -16.91 8.46
CA TYR A 115 -5.05 -17.25 7.03
C TYR A 115 -3.76 -16.84 6.32
N VAL A 116 -3.56 -17.35 5.12
CA VAL A 116 -2.44 -16.98 4.24
C VAL A 116 -2.86 -16.99 2.78
N GLY A 117 -2.49 -15.95 2.04
CA GLY A 117 -2.57 -15.91 0.58
C GLY A 117 -1.20 -16.14 -0.03
N MET A 118 -1.04 -17.21 -0.79
CA MET A 118 0.23 -17.49 -1.45
C MET A 118 0.38 -16.62 -2.69
N ARG A 119 1.33 -15.70 -2.67
CA ARG A 119 1.66 -14.83 -3.80
C ARG A 119 3.12 -14.40 -3.76
N LYS A 120 3.61 -13.91 -4.90
CA LYS A 120 4.92 -13.25 -5.03
C LYS A 120 4.72 -11.92 -5.76
N ILE A 121 5.20 -10.84 -5.17
CA ILE A 121 5.36 -9.55 -5.84
C ILE A 121 6.86 -9.29 -5.97
N HIS A 122 7.33 -8.93 -7.16
CA HIS A 122 8.73 -8.62 -7.39
C HIS A 122 8.91 -7.69 -8.58
N ILE A 123 10.09 -7.15 -8.69
CA ILE A 123 10.53 -6.33 -9.81
C ILE A 123 11.59 -7.11 -10.58
N ASP A 124 11.49 -7.08 -11.91
CA ASP A 124 12.54 -7.53 -12.82
C ASP A 124 12.75 -6.43 -13.87
N GLY A 125 13.93 -5.79 -13.82
CA GLY A 125 14.24 -4.61 -14.62
C GLY A 125 13.23 -3.47 -14.32
N THR A 126 12.53 -3.04 -15.36
CA THR A 126 11.56 -1.93 -15.30
C THR A 126 10.11 -2.40 -15.12
N GLN A 127 9.88 -3.67 -14.85
CA GLN A 127 8.54 -4.24 -14.78
C GLN A 127 8.21 -4.79 -13.39
N ILE A 128 6.94 -4.67 -13.02
CA ILE A 128 6.37 -5.25 -11.80
C ILE A 128 5.70 -6.57 -12.15
N TYR A 129 5.95 -7.59 -11.35
CA TYR A 129 5.39 -8.94 -11.51
C TYR A 129 4.57 -9.34 -10.29
N LEU A 130 3.38 -9.84 -10.53
CA LEU A 130 2.59 -10.58 -9.55
C LEU A 130 2.51 -12.05 -9.99
N ASN A 131 2.94 -12.96 -9.11
CA ASN A 131 2.96 -14.40 -9.40
C ASN A 131 3.71 -14.73 -10.71
N ASN A 132 4.86 -14.10 -10.89
CA ASN A 132 5.74 -14.26 -12.07
C ASN A 132 5.11 -13.81 -13.41
N LYS A 133 4.08 -12.97 -13.36
CA LYS A 133 3.46 -12.36 -14.56
C LYS A 133 3.49 -10.85 -14.44
N PRO A 134 3.79 -10.12 -15.52
CA PRO A 134 3.67 -8.67 -15.51
C PRO A 134 2.29 -8.22 -15.04
N TYR A 135 2.23 -7.25 -14.16
CA TYR A 135 0.98 -6.78 -13.57
C TYR A 135 0.89 -5.26 -13.56
N TYR A 136 -0.07 -4.71 -14.29
CA TYR A 136 -0.32 -3.28 -14.37
C TYR A 136 -1.19 -2.81 -13.20
N GLN A 137 -0.70 -1.85 -12.42
CA GLN A 137 -1.40 -1.36 -11.24
C GLN A 137 -2.23 -0.12 -11.58
N ARG A 138 -3.54 -0.22 -11.40
CA ARG A 138 -4.51 0.89 -11.53
C ARG A 138 -4.98 1.27 -10.15
N LEU A 139 -4.22 2.15 -9.49
CA LEU A 139 -4.48 2.53 -8.12
C LEU A 139 -5.30 3.80 -8.03
N VAL A 140 -5.93 3.98 -6.88
CA VAL A 140 -6.52 5.24 -6.46
C VAL A 140 -5.91 5.68 -5.13
N LEU A 141 -5.74 6.97 -4.94
CA LEU A 141 -5.34 7.54 -3.67
C LEU A 141 -6.53 7.54 -2.72
N ASP A 142 -6.36 6.93 -1.55
CA ASP A 142 -7.37 6.86 -0.50
C ASP A 142 -6.85 7.50 0.78
N GLN A 143 -7.53 8.55 1.23
CA GLN A 143 -7.19 9.30 2.45
C GLN A 143 -7.80 8.65 3.70
N GLY A 144 -8.82 7.81 3.54
CA GLY A 144 -9.51 7.16 4.66
C GLY A 144 -10.19 8.11 5.63
N PHE A 145 -10.73 9.24 5.16
CA PHE A 145 -11.53 10.18 5.95
C PHE A 145 -13.02 9.89 5.78
N TYR A 146 -13.78 10.08 6.84
CA TYR A 146 -15.21 9.82 6.89
C TYR A 146 -15.98 11.03 7.44
N PRO A 147 -17.21 11.31 6.95
CA PRO A 147 -18.00 12.44 7.44
C PRO A 147 -18.25 12.41 8.94
N ASP A 148 -18.55 11.24 9.49
CA ASP A 148 -18.92 11.09 10.91
C ASP A 148 -17.73 10.77 11.82
N GLY A 149 -16.80 9.93 11.34
CA GLY A 149 -15.67 9.43 12.13
C GLY A 149 -14.38 10.22 11.94
N VAL A 150 -14.34 11.12 10.97
CA VAL A 150 -13.15 11.87 10.52
C VAL A 150 -12.01 10.90 10.15
N TRP A 151 -11.16 10.53 11.09
CA TRP A 151 -10.04 9.61 10.91
C TRP A 151 -10.43 8.14 11.09
N THR A 152 -11.55 7.86 11.77
CA THR A 152 -12.01 6.51 12.10
C THR A 152 -13.19 6.12 11.21
N ALA A 153 -13.11 4.94 10.59
CA ALA A 153 -14.23 4.38 9.85
C ALA A 153 -15.43 4.15 10.78
N PRO A 154 -16.66 4.50 10.37
CA PRO A 154 -17.86 4.35 11.22
C PRO A 154 -18.23 2.88 11.48
N SER A 155 -17.78 1.96 10.63
CA SER A 155 -18.05 0.53 10.76
C SER A 155 -17.09 -0.32 9.93
N ASP A 156 -17.04 -1.62 10.22
CA ASP A 156 -16.34 -2.62 9.40
C ASP A 156 -16.88 -2.66 7.94
N ALA A 157 -18.20 -2.46 7.79
CA ALA A 157 -18.84 -2.39 6.48
C ALA A 157 -18.39 -1.14 5.67
N ALA A 158 -18.04 -0.05 6.33
CA ALA A 158 -17.53 1.15 5.67
C ALA A 158 -16.14 0.91 5.07
N LEU A 159 -15.26 0.23 5.81
CA LEU A 159 -13.93 -0.17 5.31
C LEU A 159 -14.04 -1.06 4.06
N LYS A 160 -14.93 -2.06 4.13
CA LYS A 160 -15.22 -2.93 2.99
C LYS A 160 -15.82 -2.16 1.82
N GLY A 161 -16.75 -1.26 2.10
CA GLY A 161 -17.44 -0.44 1.11
C GLY A 161 -16.51 0.45 0.30
N ASP A 162 -15.50 1.06 0.90
CA ASP A 162 -14.51 1.88 0.20
C ASP A 162 -13.72 1.04 -0.83
N ILE A 163 -13.37 -0.20 -0.49
CA ILE A 163 -12.73 -1.14 -1.44
C ILE A 163 -13.69 -1.50 -2.58
N GLU A 164 -14.94 -1.87 -2.26
CA GLU A 164 -15.94 -2.25 -3.27
C GLU A 164 -16.25 -1.11 -4.24
N MET A 165 -16.35 0.13 -3.74
CA MET A 165 -16.53 1.33 -4.57
C MET A 165 -15.32 1.59 -5.46
N SER A 166 -14.11 1.45 -4.93
CA SER A 166 -12.89 1.61 -5.71
C SER A 166 -12.82 0.61 -6.86
N MET A 167 -13.12 -0.67 -6.58
CA MET A 167 -13.18 -1.72 -7.61
C MET A 167 -14.28 -1.45 -8.63
N ALA A 168 -15.45 -0.96 -8.21
CA ALA A 168 -16.54 -0.57 -9.11
C ALA A 168 -16.14 0.58 -10.04
N ALA A 169 -15.29 1.50 -9.58
CA ALA A 169 -14.74 2.58 -10.39
C ALA A 169 -13.65 2.13 -11.39
N GLY A 170 -13.18 0.87 -11.33
CA GLY A 170 -12.20 0.32 -12.27
C GLY A 170 -10.77 0.21 -11.73
N PHE A 171 -10.54 0.54 -10.47
CA PHE A 171 -9.25 0.39 -9.82
C PHE A 171 -9.03 -1.06 -9.35
N ASN A 172 -7.78 -1.51 -9.30
CA ASN A 172 -7.41 -2.82 -8.76
C ASN A 172 -6.64 -2.69 -7.43
N GLY A 173 -6.53 -1.48 -6.89
CA GLY A 173 -5.86 -1.22 -5.62
C GLY A 173 -5.87 0.25 -5.23
N ALA A 174 -5.32 0.53 -4.05
CA ALA A 174 -5.14 1.88 -3.54
C ALA A 174 -3.74 2.11 -2.98
N ARG A 175 -3.31 3.35 -3.03
CA ARG A 175 -2.27 3.91 -2.18
C ARG A 175 -2.96 4.57 -0.99
N LEU A 176 -2.67 4.09 0.22
CA LEU A 176 -3.27 4.56 1.47
C LEU A 176 -2.54 5.80 1.96
N HIS A 177 -2.97 6.95 1.45
CA HIS A 177 -2.21 8.20 1.55
C HIS A 177 -2.08 8.75 2.96
N GLN A 178 -0.83 8.87 3.44
CA GLN A 178 -0.47 9.53 4.70
C GLN A 178 -1.23 9.01 5.94
N LYS A 179 -1.71 7.76 5.88
CA LYS A 179 -2.46 7.13 6.96
C LYS A 179 -2.16 5.64 7.04
N VAL A 180 -1.91 5.16 8.25
CA VAL A 180 -1.84 3.72 8.54
C VAL A 180 -3.26 3.23 8.81
N PHE A 181 -3.85 2.55 7.84
CA PHE A 181 -5.23 2.08 7.95
C PHE A 181 -5.38 0.98 9.01
N GLU A 182 -6.62 0.75 9.43
CA GLU A 182 -7.00 -0.31 10.36
C GLU A 182 -6.70 -1.70 9.76
N GLU A 183 -6.30 -2.66 10.57
CA GLU A 183 -6.06 -4.05 10.13
C GLU A 183 -7.27 -4.67 9.41
N ARG A 184 -8.49 -4.26 9.77
CA ARG A 184 -9.73 -4.69 9.12
C ARG A 184 -9.83 -4.25 7.64
N PHE A 185 -9.23 -3.12 7.27
CA PHE A 185 -9.13 -2.73 5.86
C PHE A 185 -8.28 -3.71 5.06
N TYR A 186 -7.10 -4.08 5.58
CA TYR A 186 -6.22 -5.08 4.94
C TYR A 186 -6.88 -6.45 4.86
N TYR A 187 -7.63 -6.86 5.90
CA TYR A 187 -8.41 -8.10 5.86
C TYR A 187 -9.41 -8.12 4.69
N TRP A 188 -10.15 -7.03 4.48
CA TRP A 188 -11.08 -6.94 3.36
C TRP A 188 -10.36 -6.87 2.01
N ALA A 189 -9.23 -6.17 1.93
CA ALA A 189 -8.39 -6.16 0.75
C ALA A 189 -7.89 -7.57 0.37
N ASP A 190 -7.45 -8.35 1.36
CA ASP A 190 -7.06 -9.76 1.17
C ASP A 190 -8.21 -10.62 0.66
N LYS A 191 -9.42 -10.43 1.23
CA LYS A 191 -10.62 -11.20 0.88
C LYS A 191 -11.19 -10.84 -0.49
N LEU A 192 -11.11 -9.59 -0.88
CA LEU A 192 -11.71 -9.08 -2.11
C LEU A 192 -10.74 -9.07 -3.31
N GLY A 193 -9.45 -9.27 -3.07
CA GLY A 193 -8.45 -9.20 -4.14
C GLY A 193 -8.11 -7.76 -4.52
N TYR A 194 -7.81 -6.91 -3.55
CA TYR A 194 -7.53 -5.51 -3.76
C TYR A 194 -6.10 -5.17 -3.35
N LEU A 195 -5.29 -4.63 -4.27
CA LEU A 195 -3.89 -4.31 -4.00
C LEU A 195 -3.77 -3.09 -3.09
N VAL A 196 -2.80 -3.11 -2.19
CA VAL A 196 -2.57 -2.02 -1.23
C VAL A 196 -1.11 -1.60 -1.24
N TRP A 197 -0.88 -0.30 -1.31
CA TRP A 197 0.38 0.34 -0.93
C TRP A 197 0.23 0.90 0.47
N GLY A 198 0.98 0.33 1.42
CA GLY A 198 0.95 0.77 2.83
C GLY A 198 1.87 1.96 3.04
N GLU A 199 1.32 3.05 3.59
CA GLU A 199 2.03 4.32 3.72
C GLU A 199 2.06 4.82 5.16
N MET A 200 3.11 5.56 5.50
CA MET A 200 3.26 6.25 6.78
C MET A 200 2.79 7.70 6.68
N ALA A 201 2.19 8.23 7.74
CA ALA A 201 1.96 9.66 7.88
C ALA A 201 3.31 10.36 8.10
N SER A 202 3.89 10.92 7.03
CA SER A 202 5.23 11.51 7.06
C SER A 202 5.25 13.03 7.10
N TRP A 203 4.18 13.69 6.69
CA TRP A 203 4.09 15.15 6.71
C TRP A 203 3.93 15.71 8.13
N GLY A 204 4.38 16.94 8.32
CA GLY A 204 4.35 17.61 9.62
C GLY A 204 5.42 17.16 10.62
N LYS A 205 6.28 16.18 10.27
CA LYS A 205 7.46 15.87 11.08
C LYS A 205 8.51 16.98 10.94
N ASN A 206 9.27 17.19 11.98
CA ASN A 206 10.48 18.00 11.90
C ASN A 206 11.64 17.12 11.40
N SER A 207 11.95 17.23 10.11
CA SER A 207 12.92 16.38 9.41
C SER A 207 14.34 16.46 10.00
N SER A 208 14.71 17.59 10.64
CA SER A 208 16.01 17.76 11.30
C SER A 208 16.05 17.26 12.75
N SER A 209 14.92 16.81 13.30
CA SER A 209 14.84 16.37 14.69
C SER A 209 15.20 14.89 14.85
N VAL A 210 16.27 14.60 15.61
CA VAL A 210 16.63 13.24 16.00
C VAL A 210 15.51 12.53 16.79
N ALA A 211 14.74 13.27 17.59
CA ALA A 211 13.60 12.71 18.31
C ALA A 211 12.49 12.27 17.35
N ALA A 212 12.17 13.10 16.34
CA ALA A 212 11.20 12.75 15.31
C ALA A 212 11.63 11.52 14.50
N ALA A 213 12.92 11.44 14.12
CA ALA A 213 13.47 10.28 13.41
C ALA A 213 13.37 8.98 14.25
N ARG A 214 13.67 9.04 15.54
CA ARG A 214 13.53 7.88 16.44
C ARG A 214 12.08 7.42 16.57
N ASN A 215 11.15 8.35 16.75
CA ASN A 215 9.72 8.02 16.83
C ASN A 215 9.24 7.39 15.52
N PHE A 216 9.59 7.99 14.38
CA PHE A 216 9.26 7.48 13.06
C PHE A 216 9.75 6.04 12.86
N ILE A 217 11.02 5.76 13.15
CA ILE A 217 11.60 4.41 13.00
C ILE A 217 10.87 3.41 13.91
N SER A 218 10.56 3.79 15.15
CA SER A 218 9.85 2.92 16.09
C SER A 218 8.44 2.60 15.62
N GLU A 219 7.68 3.62 15.21
CA GLU A 219 6.32 3.46 14.70
C GLU A 219 6.30 2.67 13.39
N TRP A 220 7.17 3.04 12.43
CA TRP A 220 7.27 2.35 11.13
C TRP A 220 7.63 0.87 11.28
N THR A 221 8.56 0.54 12.19
CA THR A 221 8.89 -0.85 12.51
C THR A 221 7.66 -1.63 12.96
N ASN A 222 6.87 -1.07 13.87
CA ASN A 222 5.64 -1.71 14.36
C ASN A 222 4.60 -1.91 13.25
N ILE A 223 4.44 -0.91 12.37
CA ILE A 223 3.53 -0.96 11.23
C ILE A 223 3.92 -2.09 10.28
N VAL A 224 5.18 -2.14 9.86
CA VAL A 224 5.67 -3.19 8.96
C VAL A 224 5.51 -4.57 9.59
N VAL A 225 5.85 -4.73 10.86
CA VAL A 225 5.70 -6.01 11.58
C VAL A 225 4.24 -6.43 11.71
N ARG A 226 3.31 -5.47 11.93
CA ARG A 226 1.87 -5.73 11.98
C ARG A 226 1.33 -6.22 10.65
N ASP A 227 1.64 -5.51 9.55
CA ASP A 227 0.90 -5.65 8.30
C ASP A 227 1.58 -6.56 7.25
N ARG A 228 2.85 -6.92 7.42
CA ARG A 228 3.63 -7.67 6.41
C ARG A 228 3.10 -9.05 6.03
N ASN A 229 2.15 -9.61 6.79
CA ASN A 229 1.55 -10.91 6.45
C ASN A 229 0.37 -10.81 5.46
N HIS A 230 -0.17 -9.61 5.20
CA HIS A 230 -1.30 -9.42 4.30
C HIS A 230 -0.88 -9.62 2.83
N PRO A 231 -1.49 -10.57 2.08
CA PRO A 231 -1.16 -10.77 0.67
C PRO A 231 -1.53 -9.57 -0.21
N ALA A 232 -2.58 -8.82 0.13
CA ALA A 232 -3.01 -7.62 -0.58
C ALA A 232 -1.98 -6.49 -0.54
N LEU A 233 -1.19 -6.40 0.53
CA LEU A 233 -0.11 -5.42 0.65
C LEU A 233 1.04 -5.78 -0.28
N VAL A 234 1.30 -4.93 -1.27
CA VAL A 234 2.28 -5.21 -2.34
C VAL A 234 3.44 -4.21 -2.40
N THR A 235 3.32 -3.07 -1.74
CA THR A 235 4.37 -2.03 -1.71
C THR A 235 4.34 -1.29 -0.37
N TRP A 236 5.52 -0.91 0.12
CA TRP A 236 5.69 -0.02 1.26
C TRP A 236 6.08 1.37 0.79
N THR A 237 5.43 2.41 1.35
CA THR A 237 5.72 3.82 1.05
C THR A 237 5.94 4.59 2.36
N PRO A 238 7.15 4.65 2.89
CA PRO A 238 7.40 5.33 4.17
C PRO A 238 7.25 6.84 4.11
N PHE A 239 7.47 7.48 2.95
CA PHE A 239 7.40 8.94 2.82
C PHE A 239 6.59 9.37 1.61
N ASN A 240 5.94 10.53 1.73
CA ASN A 240 5.29 11.24 0.64
C ASN A 240 5.90 12.63 0.48
N GLU A 241 6.23 12.99 -0.77
CA GLU A 241 6.68 14.33 -1.17
C GLU A 241 7.75 14.93 -0.24
N GLU A 242 8.77 14.15 0.06
CA GLU A 242 9.91 14.62 0.84
C GLU A 242 10.87 15.39 -0.06
N TRP A 243 11.10 16.66 0.24
CA TRP A 243 11.91 17.56 -0.56
C TRP A 243 13.26 17.92 0.09
N GLU A 244 13.48 17.51 1.36
CA GLU A 244 14.69 17.82 2.11
C GLU A 244 15.80 16.76 1.96
N ALA A 245 15.63 15.76 1.09
CA ALA A 245 16.61 14.70 0.85
C ALA A 245 17.98 15.21 0.33
N THR A 246 18.05 16.52 0.07
CA THR A 246 19.24 17.24 -0.34
C THR A 246 20.26 17.43 0.79
N THR A 247 19.87 17.23 2.04
CA THR A 247 20.79 17.24 3.18
C THR A 247 21.36 15.85 3.42
N ASN A 248 22.61 15.76 3.88
CA ASN A 248 23.24 14.47 4.20
C ASN A 248 22.47 13.71 5.28
N GLU A 249 21.95 14.43 6.27
CA GLU A 249 21.19 13.86 7.38
C GLU A 249 19.89 13.23 6.88
N MET A 250 19.12 13.94 6.06
CA MET A 250 17.86 13.43 5.53
C MET A 250 18.11 12.31 4.51
N GLY A 251 19.05 12.46 3.60
CA GLY A 251 19.41 11.41 2.65
C GLY A 251 19.79 10.10 3.34
N ARG A 252 20.55 10.19 4.45
CA ARG A 252 20.90 9.04 5.29
C ARG A 252 19.68 8.45 5.98
N PHE A 253 18.80 9.29 6.55
CA PHE A 253 17.58 8.85 7.22
C PHE A 253 16.64 8.10 6.25
N LEU A 254 16.44 8.61 5.05
CA LEU A 254 15.65 7.92 4.02
C LEU A 254 16.26 6.56 3.65
N THR A 255 17.60 6.51 3.51
CA THR A 255 18.31 5.26 3.23
C THR A 255 18.16 4.27 4.38
N ASP A 256 18.32 4.70 5.61
CA ASP A 256 18.18 3.85 6.81
C ASP A 256 16.76 3.28 6.92
N VAL A 257 15.73 4.07 6.62
CA VAL A 257 14.33 3.61 6.61
C VAL A 257 14.07 2.62 5.47
N TYR A 258 14.60 2.85 4.27
CA TYR A 258 14.54 1.88 3.18
C TYR A 258 15.17 0.54 3.57
N GLU A 259 16.41 0.57 4.05
CA GLU A 259 17.16 -0.62 4.47
C GLU A 259 16.43 -1.38 5.59
N LEU A 260 15.90 -0.65 6.59
CA LEU A 260 15.10 -1.22 7.68
C LEU A 260 13.86 -1.92 7.13
N THR A 261 13.13 -1.27 6.23
CA THR A 261 11.91 -1.83 5.62
C THR A 261 12.22 -3.13 4.88
N ARG A 262 13.28 -3.12 4.06
CA ARG A 262 13.76 -4.31 3.34
C ARG A 262 14.20 -5.45 4.25
N LYS A 263 14.75 -5.15 5.43
CA LYS A 263 15.10 -6.17 6.44
C LYS A 263 13.88 -6.73 7.15
N LEU A 264 12.91 -5.89 7.48
CA LEU A 264 11.68 -6.31 8.16
C LEU A 264 10.76 -7.12 7.23
N ASP A 265 10.76 -6.75 5.94
CA ASP A 265 9.96 -7.40 4.90
C ASP A 265 10.70 -7.45 3.55
N PRO A 266 11.50 -8.48 3.29
CA PRO A 266 12.22 -8.63 2.03
C PRO A 266 11.31 -9.03 0.84
N SER A 267 10.04 -9.32 1.09
CA SER A 267 9.11 -9.88 0.10
C SER A 267 8.38 -8.84 -0.73
N ARG A 268 8.55 -7.55 -0.43
CA ARG A 268 7.87 -6.43 -1.10
C ARG A 268 8.86 -5.35 -1.50
N PRO A 269 8.64 -4.71 -2.67
CA PRO A 269 9.37 -3.51 -3.03
C PRO A 269 8.99 -2.32 -2.13
N VAL A 270 9.89 -1.35 -2.09
CA VAL A 270 9.75 -0.12 -1.30
C VAL A 270 9.80 1.09 -2.23
N ASN A 271 8.72 1.86 -2.26
CA ASN A 271 8.69 3.22 -2.80
C ASN A 271 9.10 4.18 -1.70
N THR A 272 10.38 4.49 -1.60
CA THR A 272 10.92 5.22 -0.44
C THR A 272 10.27 6.57 -0.23
N VAL A 273 10.09 7.32 -1.32
CA VAL A 273 9.40 8.62 -1.32
C VAL A 273 8.48 8.68 -2.52
N SER A 274 7.18 8.75 -2.29
CA SER A 274 6.21 8.98 -3.34
C SER A 274 6.31 10.40 -3.87
N GLY A 275 6.60 10.55 -5.17
CA GLY A 275 6.63 11.82 -5.90
C GLY A 275 7.68 12.85 -5.46
N GLY A 276 8.53 12.53 -4.47
CA GLY A 276 9.54 13.44 -3.92
C GLY A 276 10.98 13.00 -4.19
N LEU A 277 11.92 13.53 -3.42
CA LEU A 277 13.34 13.24 -3.53
C LEU A 277 13.72 12.03 -2.65
N TYR A 278 14.50 11.11 -3.19
CA TYR A 278 15.03 9.94 -2.48
C TYR A 278 16.48 9.66 -2.88
N VAL A 279 17.18 8.89 -2.07
CA VAL A 279 18.55 8.40 -2.38
C VAL A 279 18.47 7.00 -2.98
N ILE A 280 17.63 6.14 -2.43
CA ILE A 280 17.42 4.77 -2.88
C ILE A 280 15.93 4.44 -2.85
N SER A 281 15.43 3.77 -3.90
CA SER A 281 14.04 3.31 -4.01
C SER A 281 13.98 2.14 -5.00
N ASP A 282 13.01 1.25 -4.84
CA ASP A 282 12.74 0.19 -5.81
C ASP A 282 11.89 0.70 -7.00
N PHE A 283 11.34 1.90 -6.89
CA PHE A 283 10.54 2.57 -7.93
C PHE A 283 11.08 3.96 -8.23
N CYS A 284 10.79 4.45 -9.42
CA CYS A 284 10.73 5.87 -9.70
C CYS A 284 9.26 6.28 -9.81
N THR A 285 8.84 7.24 -9.00
CA THR A 285 7.47 7.73 -9.02
C THR A 285 7.42 9.22 -9.26
N THR A 286 6.31 9.71 -9.82
CA THR A 286 6.09 11.13 -10.06
C THR A 286 4.65 11.54 -9.79
N HIS A 287 4.49 12.77 -9.31
CA HIS A 287 3.20 13.45 -9.19
C HIS A 287 3.04 14.45 -10.32
N SER A 288 1.94 14.40 -11.04
CA SER A 288 1.62 15.37 -12.09
C SER A 288 0.12 15.66 -12.15
N TYR A 289 -0.23 16.86 -11.79
CA TYR A 289 -1.61 17.35 -11.85
C TYR A 289 -1.88 18.18 -13.13
N GLN A 290 -1.13 17.92 -14.20
CA GLN A 290 -1.38 18.52 -15.50
C GLN A 290 -2.75 18.09 -16.02
N GLN A 291 -3.64 19.05 -16.25
CA GLN A 291 -5.04 18.82 -16.60
C GLN A 291 -5.25 18.50 -18.09
N ASP A 292 -4.31 18.82 -18.93
CA ASP A 292 -4.33 18.57 -20.37
C ASP A 292 -3.54 17.30 -20.68
N GLY A 293 -4.18 16.30 -21.30
CA GLY A 293 -3.53 15.02 -21.58
C GLY A 293 -2.38 15.10 -22.56
N GLU A 294 -2.40 16.01 -23.56
CA GLU A 294 -1.29 16.19 -24.50
C GLU A 294 -0.06 16.82 -23.80
N LYS A 295 -0.33 17.79 -22.92
CA LYS A 295 0.74 18.39 -22.11
C LYS A 295 1.27 17.40 -21.08
N LEU A 296 0.41 16.61 -20.45
CA LEU A 296 0.81 15.53 -19.56
C LEU A 296 1.72 14.54 -20.29
N HIS A 297 1.30 14.09 -21.48
CA HIS A 297 2.11 13.22 -22.32
C HIS A 297 3.50 13.81 -22.59
N LYS A 298 3.57 15.08 -22.98
CA LYS A 298 4.85 15.76 -23.22
C LYS A 298 5.70 15.88 -21.95
N MET A 299 5.08 16.10 -20.79
CA MET A 299 5.80 16.17 -19.52
C MET A 299 6.36 14.81 -19.10
N LEU A 300 5.60 13.73 -19.31
CA LEU A 300 6.04 12.38 -18.98
C LEU A 300 7.11 11.85 -19.95
N PHE A 301 7.10 12.34 -21.20
CA PHE A 301 7.99 11.88 -22.27
C PHE A 301 8.54 13.06 -23.07
N ASP A 302 9.74 13.50 -22.71
CA ASP A 302 10.52 14.44 -23.54
C ASP A 302 11.34 13.64 -24.55
N GLY A 303 10.74 13.38 -25.72
CA GLY A 303 11.30 12.47 -26.71
C GLY A 303 11.38 11.04 -26.18
N GLU A 304 12.56 10.47 -26.09
CA GLU A 304 12.82 9.15 -25.50
C GLU A 304 13.15 9.21 -23.99
N LYS A 305 13.13 10.40 -23.39
CA LYS A 305 13.44 10.60 -21.97
C LYS A 305 12.16 10.63 -21.15
N PHE A 306 12.13 9.87 -20.09
CA PHE A 306 11.09 9.98 -19.07
C PHE A 306 11.19 11.33 -18.35
N TYR A 307 10.02 11.90 -18.00
CA TYR A 307 9.97 13.01 -17.07
C TYR A 307 10.69 12.62 -15.78
N GLN A 308 11.74 13.34 -15.49
CA GLN A 308 12.43 13.23 -14.23
C GLN A 308 11.70 14.14 -13.25
N PRO A 309 11.26 13.65 -12.09
CA PRO A 309 10.72 14.52 -11.06
C PRO A 309 11.77 15.59 -10.80
N GLN A 310 11.41 16.82 -10.99
CA GLN A 310 12.22 18.03 -11.04
C GLN A 310 13.67 17.81 -10.64
N ALA A 311 14.57 17.76 -11.64
CA ALA A 311 15.96 17.97 -11.33
C ALA A 311 16.03 19.25 -10.51
N PRO A 312 16.39 19.19 -9.22
CA PRO A 312 16.46 20.39 -8.44
C PRO A 312 17.50 21.25 -9.13
N GLY A 313 17.08 22.33 -9.77
CA GLY A 313 17.98 23.25 -10.40
C GLY A 313 19.00 23.68 -9.34
N LYS A 314 20.24 23.19 -9.41
CA LYS A 314 21.37 23.55 -8.57
C LYS A 314 21.43 22.94 -7.16
N ILE A 315 21.11 21.69 -6.98
CA ILE A 315 21.56 20.98 -5.79
C ILE A 315 23.00 20.52 -6.04
N ASN A 316 23.84 20.71 -5.03
CA ASN A 316 25.27 20.49 -5.07
C ASN A 316 25.59 19.12 -5.71
N ALA A 317 26.32 19.09 -6.79
CA ALA A 317 26.57 17.94 -7.66
C ALA A 317 27.11 16.68 -6.93
N ASN A 318 27.57 16.82 -5.70
CA ASN A 318 28.14 15.71 -4.93
C ASN A 318 27.12 14.85 -4.18
N THR A 319 25.83 15.23 -4.16
CA THR A 319 24.82 14.55 -3.32
C THR A 319 23.67 13.93 -4.10
N LEU A 320 23.57 14.15 -5.42
CA LEU A 320 22.32 13.99 -6.15
C LEU A 320 22.37 13.18 -7.45
N ASP A 321 23.49 12.57 -7.78
CA ASP A 321 23.59 11.67 -8.95
C ASP A 321 22.63 10.46 -8.85
N HIS A 322 22.02 10.25 -7.69
CA HIS A 322 21.09 9.14 -7.42
C HIS A 322 19.60 9.51 -7.54
N LEU A 323 19.28 10.80 -7.68
CA LEU A 323 17.89 11.29 -7.70
C LEU A 323 17.27 11.30 -9.09
N TYR A 324 18.00 10.88 -10.11
CA TYR A 324 17.51 10.84 -11.47
C TYR A 324 17.03 9.44 -11.85
N TYR A 325 15.90 9.38 -12.55
CA TYR A 325 15.46 8.14 -13.16
C TYR A 325 16.47 7.69 -14.22
N ASP A 326 17.09 6.56 -14.00
CA ASP A 326 18.14 6.01 -14.86
C ASP A 326 17.61 4.90 -15.80
N GLY A 327 16.30 4.66 -15.83
CA GLY A 327 15.68 3.63 -16.66
C GLY A 327 15.84 2.20 -16.15
N LYS A 328 16.26 1.99 -14.88
CA LYS A 328 16.56 0.65 -14.35
C LYS A 328 15.51 0.08 -13.41
N VAL A 329 14.60 0.92 -12.92
CA VAL A 329 13.52 0.54 -12.01
C VAL A 329 12.16 0.82 -12.65
N PRO A 330 11.05 0.25 -12.16
CA PRO A 330 9.71 0.58 -12.65
C PRO A 330 9.39 2.06 -12.48
N TYR A 331 8.69 2.62 -13.46
CA TYR A 331 8.19 3.99 -13.43
C TYR A 331 6.66 4.00 -13.24
N ILE A 332 6.18 4.78 -12.29
CA ILE A 332 4.76 4.89 -11.94
C ILE A 332 4.37 6.36 -11.76
N ILE A 333 3.20 6.72 -12.26
CA ILE A 333 2.58 8.01 -11.98
C ILE A 333 1.70 7.81 -10.74
N ASP A 334 2.25 8.01 -9.57
CA ASP A 334 1.58 7.66 -8.30
C ASP A 334 0.75 8.80 -7.69
N GLU A 335 0.64 9.93 -8.40
CA GLU A 335 -0.45 10.91 -8.27
C GLU A 335 -0.70 11.64 -9.59
N PHE A 336 -1.96 11.65 -10.03
CA PHE A 336 -2.43 12.46 -11.16
C PHE A 336 -3.93 12.72 -11.06
N GLY A 337 -4.43 13.57 -11.94
CA GLY A 337 -5.87 13.89 -12.03
C GLY A 337 -6.25 15.02 -11.12
N GLY A 338 -6.81 14.74 -9.97
CA GLY A 338 -7.23 15.73 -9.00
C GLY A 338 -8.29 16.70 -9.53
N ILE A 339 -9.13 16.27 -10.47
CA ILE A 339 -10.05 17.12 -11.23
C ILE A 339 -11.26 17.48 -10.37
N LYS A 340 -11.43 18.77 -10.03
CA LYS A 340 -12.67 19.30 -9.48
C LYS A 340 -13.68 19.52 -10.62
N CYS A 341 -14.95 19.22 -10.37
CA CYS A 341 -16.04 19.48 -11.32
C CYS A 341 -17.08 20.43 -10.73
N ALA A 342 -17.27 21.60 -11.36
CA ALA A 342 -18.16 22.63 -10.86
C ALA A 342 -19.65 22.22 -10.89
N GLU A 343 -20.08 21.47 -11.90
CA GLU A 343 -21.44 20.93 -11.97
C GLU A 343 -21.73 19.91 -10.86
N ALA A 344 -20.75 19.05 -10.53
CA ALA A 344 -20.90 18.05 -9.48
C ALA A 344 -20.79 18.67 -8.08
N ASN A 345 -19.88 19.64 -7.91
CA ASN A 345 -19.62 20.33 -6.66
C ASN A 345 -19.85 21.84 -6.84
N PRO A 346 -21.11 22.31 -6.78
CA PRO A 346 -21.40 23.74 -6.78
C PRO A 346 -20.59 24.43 -5.66
N SER A 347 -20.00 25.58 -5.99
CA SER A 347 -18.97 26.22 -5.17
C SER A 347 -19.34 26.33 -3.69
N LYS A 348 -18.58 25.65 -2.84
CA LYS A 348 -18.45 25.95 -1.42
C LYS A 348 -17.25 26.87 -1.26
N GLU A 349 -17.34 27.81 -0.34
CA GLU A 349 -16.23 28.68 0.03
C GLU A 349 -15.01 27.81 0.38
N ASN A 350 -13.84 28.12 -0.17
CA ASN A 350 -12.57 27.39 0.00
C ASN A 350 -12.49 25.96 -0.58
N ALA A 351 -13.46 25.51 -1.37
CA ALA A 351 -13.36 24.21 -2.04
C ALA A 351 -12.37 24.24 -3.20
N TRP A 352 -11.50 23.24 -3.29
CA TRP A 352 -10.44 23.19 -4.28
C TRP A 352 -10.27 21.81 -4.95
N GLY A 353 -9.52 21.78 -5.99
CA GLY A 353 -8.95 20.65 -6.72
C GLY A 353 -7.77 21.17 -7.53
N TYR A 354 -7.10 20.33 -8.29
CA TYR A 354 -5.92 20.71 -9.03
C TYR A 354 -6.29 21.36 -10.39
N GLY A 355 -5.65 22.49 -10.70
CA GLY A 355 -5.93 23.27 -11.90
C GLY A 355 -7.33 23.91 -11.91
N ASP A 356 -7.78 24.33 -13.08
CA ASP A 356 -9.11 24.91 -13.25
C ASP A 356 -10.18 23.80 -13.15
N ALA A 357 -11.28 24.08 -12.45
CA ALA A 357 -12.39 23.15 -12.36
C ALA A 357 -12.98 22.81 -13.75
N ALA A 358 -13.27 21.55 -13.99
CA ALA A 358 -14.09 21.13 -15.11
C ALA A 358 -15.49 21.78 -14.96
N ILE A 359 -16.03 22.38 -16.01
CA ILE A 359 -17.30 23.12 -15.93
C ILE A 359 -18.45 22.13 -15.77
N THR A 360 -18.48 21.10 -16.61
CA THR A 360 -19.53 20.08 -16.66
C THR A 360 -18.96 18.69 -16.37
N LYS A 361 -19.82 17.72 -16.05
CA LYS A 361 -19.45 16.31 -15.95
C LYS A 361 -18.88 15.78 -17.26
N GLU A 362 -19.36 16.25 -18.39
CA GLU A 362 -18.83 15.88 -19.71
C GLU A 362 -17.40 16.41 -19.91
N ASP A 363 -17.10 17.60 -19.45
CA ASP A 363 -15.73 18.16 -19.46
C ASP A 363 -14.81 17.35 -18.51
N PHE A 364 -15.32 16.94 -17.35
CA PHE A 364 -14.60 16.04 -16.43
C PHE A 364 -14.22 14.71 -17.13
N TYR A 365 -15.18 14.04 -17.79
CA TYR A 365 -14.90 12.75 -18.45
C TYR A 365 -13.90 12.90 -19.59
N LYS A 366 -14.00 13.92 -20.43
CA LYS A 366 -13.06 14.19 -21.51
C LYS A 366 -11.64 14.42 -20.99
N ARG A 367 -11.53 15.19 -19.93
CA ARG A 367 -10.26 15.51 -19.30
C ARG A 367 -9.63 14.28 -18.68
N LEU A 368 -10.40 13.52 -17.89
CA LEU A 368 -9.96 12.26 -17.30
C LEU A 368 -9.51 11.26 -18.37
N GLU A 369 -10.32 11.08 -19.41
CA GLU A 369 -9.99 10.18 -20.52
C GLU A 369 -8.69 10.57 -21.22
N SER A 370 -8.47 11.87 -21.46
CA SER A 370 -7.23 12.36 -22.10
C SER A 370 -5.99 12.10 -21.24
N GLN A 371 -6.10 12.29 -19.91
CA GLN A 371 -5.01 12.03 -18.98
C GLN A 371 -4.70 10.52 -18.88
N VAL A 372 -5.72 9.67 -18.73
CA VAL A 372 -5.53 8.21 -18.66
C VAL A 372 -4.93 7.68 -19.96
N LYS A 373 -5.40 8.13 -21.12
CA LYS A 373 -4.82 7.78 -22.43
C LYS A 373 -3.36 8.19 -22.55
N ALA A 374 -3.01 9.38 -22.05
CA ALA A 374 -1.62 9.84 -22.03
C ALA A 374 -0.70 8.91 -21.25
N ILE A 375 -1.17 8.38 -20.13
CA ILE A 375 -0.40 7.46 -19.28
C ILE A 375 -0.35 6.05 -19.88
N VAL A 376 -1.51 5.49 -20.22
CA VAL A 376 -1.65 4.10 -20.67
C VAL A 376 -1.04 3.86 -22.05
N SER A 377 -0.95 4.90 -22.91
CA SER A 377 -0.25 4.80 -24.20
C SER A 377 1.22 4.38 -24.08
N HIS A 378 1.79 4.45 -22.87
CA HIS A 378 3.14 4.03 -22.54
C HIS A 378 3.18 2.92 -21.48
N SER A 379 2.19 2.05 -21.46
CA SER A 379 2.13 0.92 -20.52
C SER A 379 3.27 -0.10 -20.65
N ASP A 380 4.04 -0.03 -21.74
CA ASP A 380 5.31 -0.74 -21.91
C ASP A 380 6.44 -0.20 -21.02
N LYS A 381 6.32 1.02 -20.54
CA LYS A 381 7.31 1.75 -19.72
C LYS A 381 6.77 2.19 -18.37
N ILE A 382 5.48 2.59 -18.30
CA ILE A 382 4.79 2.98 -17.07
C ILE A 382 4.04 1.76 -16.55
N CYS A 383 4.43 1.27 -15.37
CA CYS A 383 3.92 0.02 -14.79
C CYS A 383 2.60 0.18 -14.03
N GLY A 384 2.10 1.39 -13.93
CA GLY A 384 0.85 1.69 -13.23
C GLY A 384 0.64 3.16 -13.00
N PHE A 385 -0.52 3.47 -12.44
CA PHE A 385 -0.89 4.82 -12.05
C PHE A 385 -1.68 4.83 -10.74
N CYS A 386 -1.76 5.99 -10.08
CA CYS A 386 -2.63 6.25 -8.95
C CYS A 386 -3.39 7.56 -9.17
N TYR A 387 -4.71 7.47 -9.30
CA TYR A 387 -5.59 8.64 -9.49
C TYR A 387 -5.89 9.32 -8.15
N THR A 388 -5.81 10.63 -8.09
CA THR A 388 -6.20 11.46 -6.93
C THR A 388 -7.60 12.02 -7.16
N GLN A 389 -8.66 11.56 -6.46
CA GLN A 389 -8.66 10.57 -5.40
C GLN A 389 -9.97 9.77 -5.36
N LEU A 390 -10.14 8.84 -4.40
CA LEU A 390 -11.33 7.99 -4.29
C LEU A 390 -12.58 8.81 -3.94
N THR A 391 -12.54 9.52 -2.82
CA THR A 391 -13.65 10.37 -2.35
C THR A 391 -13.23 11.81 -2.23
N ASP A 392 -14.17 12.75 -2.32
CA ASP A 392 -13.94 14.08 -1.78
C ASP A 392 -13.55 13.97 -0.30
N VAL A 393 -12.75 14.90 0.18
CA VAL A 393 -12.42 15.02 1.61
C VAL A 393 -12.59 16.49 2.00
N GLU A 394 -13.67 16.81 2.74
CA GLU A 394 -13.97 18.16 3.21
C GLU A 394 -13.93 19.22 2.08
N GLN A 395 -12.92 20.10 2.08
CA GLN A 395 -12.73 21.15 1.07
C GLN A 395 -12.04 20.65 -0.22
N GLU A 396 -11.38 19.51 -0.20
CA GLU A 396 -10.76 18.89 -1.37
C GLU A 396 -11.80 18.09 -2.16
N GLN A 397 -12.25 18.65 -3.29
CA GLN A 397 -13.41 18.17 -4.03
C GLN A 397 -13.04 17.59 -5.39
N ASN A 398 -12.11 16.66 -5.43
CA ASN A 398 -11.58 16.01 -6.63
C ASN A 398 -11.76 14.48 -6.64
N GLY A 399 -12.52 13.96 -5.68
CA GLY A 399 -12.85 12.53 -5.61
C GLY A 399 -13.73 12.07 -6.78
N VAL A 400 -13.68 10.77 -7.10
CA VAL A 400 -14.63 10.13 -8.03
C VAL A 400 -15.97 9.85 -7.36
N TYR A 401 -16.01 9.83 -6.04
CA TYR A 401 -17.20 9.80 -5.22
C TYR A 401 -17.29 11.05 -4.35
N TYR A 402 -18.50 11.37 -3.86
CA TYR A 402 -18.66 12.38 -2.84
C TYR A 402 -18.05 11.92 -1.49
N PHE A 403 -17.88 12.87 -0.57
CA PHE A 403 -17.35 12.59 0.77
C PHE A 403 -18.22 11.59 1.56
N ASP A 404 -19.53 11.60 1.33
CA ASP A 404 -20.49 10.66 1.91
C ASP A 404 -20.56 9.30 1.18
N ARG A 405 -19.67 9.05 0.21
CA ARG A 405 -19.58 7.83 -0.61
C ARG A 405 -20.70 7.65 -1.63
N THR A 406 -21.57 8.61 -1.81
CA THR A 406 -22.55 8.56 -2.92
C THR A 406 -21.86 8.78 -4.27
N ALA A 407 -22.44 8.20 -5.32
CA ALA A 407 -21.88 8.32 -6.67
C ALA A 407 -21.94 9.77 -7.16
N LYS A 408 -20.78 10.30 -7.56
CA LYS A 408 -20.63 11.68 -8.07
C LYS A 408 -20.82 11.75 -9.58
N TYR A 409 -20.48 10.67 -10.25
CA TYR A 409 -20.47 10.53 -11.69
C TYR A 409 -21.20 9.25 -12.14
N ASP A 410 -21.34 9.05 -13.42
CA ASP A 410 -21.70 7.74 -14.00
C ASP A 410 -20.49 6.79 -13.80
N MET A 411 -20.62 5.86 -12.86
CA MET A 411 -19.52 4.98 -12.46
C MET A 411 -19.18 3.93 -13.52
N GLU A 412 -20.11 3.55 -14.40
CA GLU A 412 -19.81 2.67 -15.53
C GLU A 412 -18.90 3.39 -16.54
N ARG A 413 -19.15 4.67 -16.77
CA ARG A 413 -18.32 5.49 -17.64
C ARG A 413 -16.95 5.76 -17.03
N VAL A 414 -16.89 6.06 -15.73
CA VAL A 414 -15.60 6.21 -14.98
C VAL A 414 -14.79 4.93 -15.08
N ARG A 415 -15.42 3.78 -14.83
CA ARG A 415 -14.79 2.47 -14.95
C ARG A 415 -14.21 2.22 -16.34
N ALA A 416 -14.99 2.51 -17.39
CA ALA A 416 -14.55 2.33 -18.77
C ALA A 416 -13.34 3.18 -19.15
N ILE A 417 -13.17 4.34 -18.51
CA ILE A 417 -11.99 5.21 -18.72
C ILE A 417 -10.74 4.61 -18.06
N PHE A 418 -10.86 4.04 -16.86
CA PHE A 418 -9.72 3.48 -16.13
C PHE A 418 -9.33 2.05 -16.55
N GLN A 419 -10.19 1.32 -17.25
CA GLN A 419 -9.94 -0.05 -17.73
C GLN A 419 -9.46 -0.11 -19.17
#